data_8e51e37d3d373235f329b47a176e28e3
#
_entry.id   8e51e37d3d373235f329b47a176e28e3
#
_cell.length_a   1.000
_cell.length_b   1.000
_cell.length_c   1.000
_cell.angle_alpha   90.00
_cell.angle_beta   90.00
_cell.angle_gamma   90.00
#
_symmetry.space_group_name_H-M   'P 1'
#
loop_
_entity.id
_entity.type
_entity.pdbx_description
1 polymer ?
#
loop_
_entity_poly.entity_id
_entity_poly.type
_entity_poly.pdbx_seq_one_letter_code
_entity_poly.pdbx_strand_id
1 'polypeptide(L)'
;FKHSLTSHKDYIDEPKESGYRGIHLVYKYQGATNPNHNGLLLEIQIRTRMQHAWATAVETMGTFIGQSIKSSEADDAWNDYFSVVASAFALMEGCNPVPQYSHLSKQETFTLVNELTEKLSVVDKLLAFRVAVDDITKNGGSYHLLVLDTKSQSVQIKSFGIRRINEATTEYLEWEKKAEKNQYMQVVLVSTENVSNLKTAYPSYFLDAEEFVRII
;
A
#
# COMPACT_ATOMS: atom_id res chain seq x y z
N PHE A 1 16.03 -28.63 -9.70
CA PHE A 1 16.49 -27.28 -9.31
C PHE A 1 17.82 -27.46 -8.56
N LYS A 2 18.88 -26.77 -8.98
CA LYS A 2 20.24 -26.97 -8.45
C LYS A 2 20.51 -26.17 -7.17
N HIS A 3 19.63 -25.22 -6.81
CA HIS A 3 19.79 -24.37 -5.64
C HIS A 3 19.18 -25.03 -4.40
N SER A 4 19.80 -24.89 -3.24
CA SER A 4 19.27 -25.47 -2.01
C SER A 4 18.20 -24.56 -1.40
N LEU A 5 17.03 -25.12 -1.10
CA LEU A 5 15.98 -24.43 -0.35
C LEU A 5 16.43 -24.27 1.11
N THR A 6 16.42 -23.03 1.60
CA THR A 6 16.83 -22.70 2.98
C THR A 6 15.64 -22.31 3.86
N SER A 7 14.56 -21.79 3.26
CA SER A 7 13.34 -21.43 3.99
C SER A 7 12.12 -21.57 3.08
N HIS A 8 11.01 -22.04 3.68
CA HIS A 8 9.69 -22.09 3.09
C HIS A 8 8.70 -21.52 4.11
N LYS A 9 7.91 -20.53 3.72
CA LYS A 9 6.83 -19.98 4.53
C LYS A 9 5.57 -19.91 3.67
N ASP A 10 4.50 -20.50 4.17
CA ASP A 10 3.19 -20.49 3.53
C ASP A 10 2.23 -19.62 4.32
N TYR A 11 2.11 -18.35 3.88
CA TYR A 11 1.16 -17.40 4.45
C TYR A 11 -0.24 -17.48 3.83
N ILE A 12 -0.51 -18.50 2.99
CA ILE A 12 -1.86 -18.80 2.52
C ILE A 12 -2.56 -19.68 3.56
N ASP A 13 -1.86 -20.71 4.05
CA ASP A 13 -2.36 -21.59 5.11
C ASP A 13 -2.34 -20.89 6.47
N GLU A 14 -1.28 -20.14 6.76
CA GLU A 14 -1.10 -19.38 7.99
C GLU A 14 -0.97 -17.87 7.68
N PRO A 15 -2.10 -17.17 7.39
CA PRO A 15 -2.06 -15.74 7.07
C PRO A 15 -1.53 -14.92 8.24
N LYS A 16 -0.77 -13.86 7.93
CA LYS A 16 -0.34 -12.91 8.96
C LYS A 16 -1.55 -12.14 9.52
N GLU A 17 -1.45 -11.67 10.74
CA GLU A 17 -2.45 -10.80 11.38
C GLU A 17 -2.74 -9.54 10.55
N SER A 18 -1.75 -9.01 9.86
CA SER A 18 -1.89 -7.89 8.92
C SER A 18 -2.73 -8.21 7.68
N GLY A 19 -3.07 -9.49 7.45
CA GLY A 19 -3.75 -9.93 6.24
C GLY A 19 -2.81 -10.31 5.09
N TYR A 20 -1.50 -10.16 5.24
CA TYR A 20 -0.56 -10.54 4.20
C TYR A 20 -0.60 -12.03 3.88
N ARG A 21 -0.65 -12.36 2.58
CA ARG A 21 -0.74 -13.72 2.05
C ARG A 21 0.22 -13.91 0.87
N GLY A 22 0.77 -15.12 0.77
CA GLY A 22 1.68 -15.54 -0.28
C GLY A 22 2.63 -16.63 0.17
N ILE A 23 3.30 -17.27 -0.75
CA ILE A 23 4.30 -18.30 -0.47
C ILE A 23 5.69 -17.69 -0.67
N HIS A 24 6.56 -17.83 0.33
CA HIS A 24 7.94 -17.38 0.30
C HIS A 24 8.89 -18.55 0.29
N LEU A 25 9.73 -18.62 -0.75
CA LEU A 25 10.76 -19.62 -0.90
C LEU A 25 12.12 -18.94 -0.93
N VAL A 26 13.00 -19.25 0.01
CA VAL A 26 14.36 -18.71 0.01
C VAL A 26 15.33 -19.80 -0.42
N TYR A 27 16.04 -19.54 -1.51
CA TYR A 27 17.05 -20.45 -2.05
C TYR A 27 18.45 -19.87 -1.88
N LYS A 28 19.40 -20.74 -1.58
CA LYS A 28 20.81 -20.41 -1.63
C LYS A 28 21.34 -20.70 -3.04
N TYR A 29 21.83 -19.65 -3.72
CA TYR A 29 22.34 -19.78 -5.07
C TYR A 29 23.56 -20.72 -5.12
N GLN A 30 23.56 -21.64 -6.07
CA GLN A 30 24.66 -22.55 -6.40
C GLN A 30 24.73 -22.67 -7.91
N GLY A 31 25.75 -22.10 -8.53
CA GLY A 31 25.92 -22.10 -9.98
C GLY A 31 27.38 -22.19 -10.40
N ALA A 32 27.65 -22.97 -11.45
CA ALA A 32 28.98 -23.07 -12.04
C ALA A 32 29.32 -21.86 -12.94
N THR A 33 28.29 -21.23 -13.54
CA THR A 33 28.47 -20.12 -14.47
C THR A 33 28.96 -18.86 -13.78
N ASN A 34 28.49 -18.60 -12.56
CA ASN A 34 28.88 -17.43 -11.77
C ASN A 34 29.24 -17.84 -10.33
N PRO A 35 30.42 -18.45 -10.11
CA PRO A 35 30.80 -18.95 -8.78
C PRO A 35 30.84 -17.87 -7.68
N ASN A 36 31.14 -16.61 -8.07
CA ASN A 36 31.18 -15.46 -7.15
C ASN A 36 29.82 -15.13 -6.52
N HIS A 37 28.72 -15.59 -7.11
CA HIS A 37 27.37 -15.43 -6.56
C HIS A 37 26.95 -16.59 -5.65
N ASN A 38 27.78 -17.63 -5.52
CA ASN A 38 27.46 -18.77 -4.67
C ASN A 38 27.29 -18.32 -3.21
N GLY A 39 26.20 -18.77 -2.61
CA GLY A 39 25.86 -18.40 -1.26
C GLY A 39 24.89 -17.25 -1.11
N LEU A 40 24.63 -16.48 -2.16
CA LEU A 40 23.58 -15.45 -2.15
C LEU A 40 22.20 -16.08 -1.89
N LEU A 41 21.40 -15.41 -1.09
CA LEU A 41 20.02 -15.80 -0.84
C LEU A 41 19.10 -15.15 -1.89
N LEU A 42 18.28 -15.97 -2.52
CA LEU A 42 17.29 -15.57 -3.50
C LEU A 42 15.90 -15.87 -2.94
N GLU A 43 15.10 -14.84 -2.72
CA GLU A 43 13.71 -15.01 -2.33
C GLU A 43 12.82 -15.06 -3.58
N ILE A 44 11.96 -16.08 -3.64
CA ILE A 44 10.89 -16.20 -4.61
C ILE A 44 9.58 -16.03 -3.87
N GLN A 45 8.80 -15.02 -4.23
CA GLN A 45 7.48 -14.77 -3.68
C GLN A 45 6.42 -15.18 -4.71
N ILE A 46 5.51 -16.07 -4.33
CA ILE A 46 4.41 -16.53 -5.17
C ILE A 46 3.12 -15.96 -4.59
N ARG A 47 2.38 -15.25 -5.42
CA ARG A 47 1.10 -14.61 -5.07
C ARG A 47 0.10 -14.79 -6.19
N THR A 48 -1.19 -14.86 -5.85
CA THR A 48 -2.26 -14.66 -6.81
C THR A 48 -2.33 -13.20 -7.25
N ARG A 49 -3.11 -12.90 -8.29
CA ARG A 49 -3.35 -11.51 -8.72
C ARG A 49 -4.02 -10.68 -7.61
N MET A 50 -4.97 -11.26 -6.88
CA MET A 50 -5.65 -10.58 -5.78
C MET A 50 -4.70 -10.29 -4.62
N GLN A 51 -3.86 -11.24 -4.23
CA GLN A 51 -2.84 -11.07 -3.20
C GLN A 51 -1.82 -10.01 -3.60
N HIS A 52 -1.47 -9.95 -4.89
CA HIS A 52 -0.55 -8.94 -5.41
C HIS A 52 -1.20 -7.54 -5.42
N ALA A 53 -2.44 -7.42 -5.91
CA ALA A 53 -3.19 -6.16 -5.90
C ALA A 53 -3.37 -5.62 -4.47
N TRP A 54 -3.70 -6.50 -3.51
CA TRP A 54 -3.78 -6.15 -2.10
C TRP A 54 -2.44 -5.62 -1.56
N ALA A 55 -1.34 -6.35 -1.80
CA ALA A 55 -0.02 -5.94 -1.32
C ALA A 55 0.40 -4.59 -1.90
N THR A 56 0.14 -4.35 -3.19
CA THR A 56 0.44 -3.08 -3.85
C THR A 56 -0.41 -1.94 -3.27
N ALA A 57 -1.69 -2.18 -2.97
CA ALA A 57 -2.55 -1.17 -2.34
C ALA A 57 -2.05 -0.81 -0.92
N VAL A 58 -1.64 -1.80 -0.11
CA VAL A 58 -1.04 -1.59 1.23
C VAL A 58 0.22 -0.73 1.13
N GLU A 59 1.15 -1.07 0.25
CA GLU A 59 2.40 -0.31 0.08
C GLU A 59 2.15 1.11 -0.43
N THR A 60 1.19 1.26 -1.32
CA THR A 60 0.77 2.58 -1.82
C THR A 60 0.25 3.44 -0.68
N MET A 61 -0.73 2.94 0.05
CA MET A 61 -1.31 3.67 1.16
C MET A 61 -0.27 3.93 2.24
N GLY A 62 0.58 2.96 2.58
CA GLY A 62 1.70 3.13 3.51
C GLY A 62 2.67 4.24 3.09
N THR A 63 2.97 4.35 1.79
CA THR A 63 3.85 5.41 1.26
C THR A 63 3.24 6.80 1.46
N PHE A 64 1.93 6.95 1.32
CA PHE A 64 1.27 8.25 1.39
C PHE A 64 0.73 8.57 2.80
N ILE A 65 0.24 7.59 3.54
CA ILE A 65 -0.32 7.80 4.89
C ILE A 65 0.78 7.78 5.95
N GLY A 66 1.72 6.86 5.88
CA GLY A 66 2.81 6.72 6.87
C GLY A 66 3.76 7.91 6.96
N GLN A 67 3.62 8.90 6.08
CA GLN A 67 4.35 10.16 6.13
C GLN A 67 3.53 11.33 6.70
N SER A 68 2.22 11.18 6.83
CA SER A 68 1.45 12.11 7.62
C SER A 68 1.84 11.89 9.09
N ILE A 69 2.43 12.91 9.71
CA ILE A 69 3.04 12.91 11.07
C ILE A 69 1.98 12.60 12.14
N LYS A 70 1.12 11.56 11.99
CA LYS A 70 0.01 11.40 12.91
C LYS A 70 -0.48 10.05 13.26
N SER A 71 -0.82 10.10 14.49
CA SER A 71 -1.71 9.33 15.37
C SER A 71 -1.86 7.84 15.04
N SER A 72 -1.45 7.04 16.00
CA SER A 72 -1.71 5.59 16.12
C SER A 72 -3.15 5.18 15.70
N GLU A 73 -4.15 6.02 15.91
CA GLU A 73 -5.55 5.72 15.57
C GLU A 73 -5.83 5.67 14.06
N ALA A 74 -5.16 6.50 13.24
CA ALA A 74 -5.32 6.44 11.79
C ALA A 74 -4.63 5.21 11.20
N ASP A 75 -3.44 4.88 11.70
CA ASP A 75 -2.71 3.69 11.29
C ASP A 75 -3.49 2.41 11.65
N ASP A 76 -4.13 2.36 12.81
CA ASP A 76 -4.96 1.25 13.25
C ASP A 76 -6.18 1.06 12.33
N ALA A 77 -6.87 2.13 11.94
CA ALA A 77 -8.02 2.06 11.05
C ALA A 77 -7.66 1.54 9.65
N TRP A 78 -6.47 1.89 9.13
CA TRP A 78 -5.99 1.36 7.86
C TRP A 78 -5.52 -0.09 7.96
N ASN A 79 -4.87 -0.46 9.05
CA ASN A 79 -4.47 -1.83 9.32
C ASN A 79 -5.70 -2.74 9.40
N ASP A 80 -6.74 -2.32 10.13
CA ASP A 80 -8.02 -3.03 10.21
C ASP A 80 -8.69 -3.16 8.84
N TYR A 81 -8.72 -2.07 8.06
CA TYR A 81 -9.26 -2.08 6.71
C TYR A 81 -8.57 -3.12 5.83
N PHE A 82 -7.24 -3.07 5.73
CA PHE A 82 -6.52 -4.01 4.88
C PHE A 82 -6.62 -5.45 5.37
N SER A 83 -6.72 -5.67 6.66
CA SER A 83 -6.88 -7.00 7.24
C SER A 83 -8.26 -7.59 6.91
N VAL A 84 -9.35 -6.81 6.97
CA VAL A 84 -10.68 -7.29 6.56
C VAL A 84 -10.79 -7.49 5.05
N VAL A 85 -10.17 -6.63 4.24
CA VAL A 85 -10.10 -6.83 2.77
C VAL A 85 -9.34 -8.10 2.43
N ALA A 86 -8.21 -8.38 3.10
CA ALA A 86 -7.49 -9.63 2.93
C ALA A 86 -8.36 -10.85 3.26
N SER A 87 -9.21 -10.75 4.29
CA SER A 87 -10.17 -11.80 4.64
C SER A 87 -11.23 -11.98 3.55
N ALA A 88 -11.76 -10.89 2.99
CA ALA A 88 -12.70 -10.96 1.87
C ALA A 88 -12.06 -11.63 0.63
N PHE A 89 -10.83 -11.25 0.28
CA PHE A 89 -10.09 -11.86 -0.83
C PHE A 89 -9.80 -13.35 -0.57
N ALA A 90 -9.46 -13.72 0.67
CA ALA A 90 -9.31 -15.11 1.06
C ALA A 90 -10.58 -15.92 0.81
N LEU A 91 -11.73 -15.41 1.24
CA LEU A 91 -13.03 -16.06 1.04
C LEU A 91 -13.43 -16.15 -0.44
N MET A 92 -12.99 -15.21 -1.28
CA MET A 92 -13.17 -15.28 -2.73
C MET A 92 -12.31 -16.38 -3.36
N GLU A 93 -11.09 -16.59 -2.85
CA GLU A 93 -10.15 -17.62 -3.29
C GLU A 93 -10.40 -18.99 -2.65
N GLY A 94 -11.43 -19.14 -1.79
CA GLY A 94 -11.75 -20.38 -1.10
C GLY A 94 -10.76 -20.75 0.00
N CYS A 95 -10.07 -19.73 0.56
CA CYS A 95 -9.09 -19.88 1.62
C CYS A 95 -9.62 -19.36 2.96
N ASN A 96 -8.90 -19.66 4.05
CA ASN A 96 -9.25 -19.18 5.38
C ASN A 96 -9.06 -17.65 5.49
N PRO A 97 -10.01 -16.92 6.12
CA PRO A 97 -9.85 -15.51 6.44
C PRO A 97 -8.76 -15.31 7.50
N VAL A 98 -8.37 -14.05 7.72
CA VAL A 98 -7.50 -13.67 8.84
C VAL A 98 -8.17 -14.10 10.15
N PRO A 99 -7.44 -14.68 11.12
CA PRO A 99 -8.03 -15.22 12.35
C PRO A 99 -8.94 -14.25 13.09
N GLN A 100 -8.61 -12.96 13.12
CA GLN A 100 -9.40 -11.89 13.73
C GLN A 100 -10.83 -11.83 13.16
N TYR A 101 -11.02 -12.11 11.87
CA TYR A 101 -12.32 -12.05 11.15
C TYR A 101 -12.94 -13.41 10.87
N SER A 102 -12.38 -14.50 11.41
CA SER A 102 -12.86 -15.86 11.19
C SER A 102 -14.26 -16.13 11.74
N HIS A 103 -14.74 -15.27 12.66
CA HIS A 103 -16.08 -15.34 13.24
C HIS A 103 -17.17 -14.73 12.34
N LEU A 104 -16.79 -13.97 11.30
CA LEU A 104 -17.71 -13.34 10.37
C LEU A 104 -18.09 -14.30 9.24
N SER A 105 -19.36 -14.29 8.87
CA SER A 105 -19.82 -14.92 7.64
C SER A 105 -19.26 -14.20 6.41
N LYS A 106 -19.28 -14.83 5.26
CA LYS A 106 -18.86 -14.22 3.99
C LYS A 106 -19.61 -12.90 3.73
N GLN A 107 -20.92 -12.88 3.95
CA GLN A 107 -21.75 -11.69 3.74
C GLN A 107 -21.38 -10.56 4.69
N GLU A 108 -21.18 -10.84 5.98
CA GLU A 108 -20.77 -9.83 6.97
C GLU A 108 -19.39 -9.25 6.63
N THR A 109 -18.46 -10.11 6.18
CA THR A 109 -17.12 -9.64 5.77
C THR A 109 -17.21 -8.66 4.61
N PHE A 110 -18.00 -8.96 3.55
CA PHE A 110 -18.15 -8.03 2.42
C PHE A 110 -18.89 -6.74 2.80
N THR A 111 -19.90 -6.84 3.67
CA THR A 111 -20.59 -5.65 4.19
C THR A 111 -19.61 -4.72 4.92
N LEU A 112 -18.79 -5.29 5.80
CA LEU A 112 -17.77 -4.53 6.54
C LEU A 112 -16.72 -3.90 5.62
N VAL A 113 -16.27 -4.61 4.56
CA VAL A 113 -15.37 -4.04 3.56
C VAL A 113 -16.00 -2.81 2.91
N ASN A 114 -17.27 -2.89 2.46
CA ASN A 114 -17.94 -1.76 1.82
C ASN A 114 -18.07 -0.55 2.76
N GLU A 115 -18.52 -0.78 4.00
CA GLU A 115 -18.65 0.28 5.01
C GLU A 115 -17.32 0.99 5.29
N LEU A 116 -16.22 0.22 5.44
CA LEU A 116 -14.91 0.79 5.69
C LEU A 116 -14.32 1.46 4.44
N THR A 117 -14.59 0.92 3.25
CA THR A 117 -14.17 1.54 1.98
C THR A 117 -14.76 2.94 1.82
N GLU A 118 -16.05 3.09 2.11
CA GLU A 118 -16.73 4.39 2.09
C GLU A 118 -16.23 5.31 3.20
N LYS A 119 -16.19 4.81 4.44
CA LYS A 119 -15.76 5.58 5.62
C LYS A 119 -14.35 6.15 5.45
N LEU A 120 -13.43 5.38 4.89
CA LEU A 120 -12.04 5.78 4.70
C LEU A 120 -11.81 6.47 3.33
N SER A 121 -12.81 6.58 2.47
CA SER A 121 -12.72 7.12 1.10
C SER A 121 -11.56 6.48 0.31
N VAL A 122 -11.45 5.15 0.39
CA VAL A 122 -10.29 4.39 -0.11
C VAL A 122 -10.09 4.57 -1.60
N VAL A 123 -11.18 4.46 -2.37
CA VAL A 123 -11.16 4.57 -3.83
C VAL A 123 -10.64 5.93 -4.27
N ASP A 124 -11.21 7.00 -3.71
CA ASP A 124 -10.82 8.37 -4.05
C ASP A 124 -9.35 8.63 -3.72
N LYS A 125 -8.87 8.11 -2.58
CA LYS A 125 -7.46 8.25 -2.17
C LYS A 125 -6.52 7.50 -3.10
N LEU A 126 -6.81 6.25 -3.42
CA LEU A 126 -5.96 5.47 -4.33
C LEU A 126 -5.89 6.09 -5.73
N LEU A 127 -7.02 6.58 -6.25
CA LEU A 127 -7.06 7.27 -7.54
C LEU A 127 -6.28 8.60 -7.50
N ALA A 128 -6.42 9.39 -6.44
CA ALA A 128 -5.67 10.63 -6.27
C ALA A 128 -4.16 10.41 -6.13
N PHE A 129 -3.76 9.40 -5.37
CA PHE A 129 -2.34 9.06 -5.24
C PHE A 129 -1.74 8.58 -6.56
N ARG A 130 -2.51 7.88 -7.38
CA ARG A 130 -2.11 7.53 -8.74
C ARG A 130 -1.79 8.78 -9.57
N VAL A 131 -2.68 9.77 -9.57
CA VAL A 131 -2.46 11.05 -10.28
C VAL A 131 -1.22 11.77 -9.74
N ALA A 132 -1.05 11.78 -8.41
CA ALA A 132 0.09 12.39 -7.75
C ALA A 132 1.42 11.74 -8.14
N VAL A 133 1.49 10.41 -8.19
CA VAL A 133 2.71 9.68 -8.60
C VAL A 133 3.12 10.06 -10.02
N ASP A 134 2.16 10.17 -10.92
CA ASP A 134 2.42 10.56 -12.31
C ASP A 134 2.94 11.99 -12.41
N ASP A 135 2.36 12.93 -11.68
CA ASP A 135 2.80 14.33 -11.66
C ASP A 135 4.20 14.48 -11.07
N ILE A 136 4.45 13.88 -9.91
CA ILE A 136 5.73 13.91 -9.20
C ILE A 136 6.87 13.39 -10.08
N THR A 137 6.62 12.33 -10.82
CA THR A 137 7.65 11.73 -11.69
C THR A 137 7.95 12.56 -12.94
N LYS A 138 7.02 13.43 -13.36
CA LYS A 138 7.19 14.30 -14.55
C LYS A 138 7.76 15.67 -14.22
N ASN A 139 7.34 16.26 -13.12
CA ASN A 139 7.55 17.68 -12.84
C ASN A 139 8.74 17.98 -11.92
N GLY A 140 9.37 16.96 -11.35
CA GLY A 140 10.54 17.10 -10.48
C GLY A 140 10.20 17.77 -9.13
N GLY A 141 11.21 17.93 -8.29
CA GLY A 141 11.10 18.40 -6.91
C GLY A 141 11.70 17.38 -5.96
N SER A 142 11.81 17.71 -4.67
CA SER A 142 12.30 16.78 -3.65
C SER A 142 11.22 16.39 -2.64
N TYR A 143 10.28 17.31 -2.41
CA TYR A 143 9.13 17.14 -1.54
C TYR A 143 7.87 17.63 -2.25
N HIS A 144 6.74 16.97 -2.01
CA HIS A 144 5.46 17.28 -2.64
C HIS A 144 4.37 17.28 -1.60
N LEU A 145 3.70 18.42 -1.47
CA LEU A 145 2.50 18.58 -0.68
C LEU A 145 1.29 18.25 -1.55
N LEU A 146 0.54 17.25 -1.13
CA LEU A 146 -0.68 16.81 -1.78
C LEU A 146 -1.88 17.23 -0.93
N VAL A 147 -2.82 17.95 -1.52
CA VAL A 147 -4.10 18.28 -0.89
C VAL A 147 -5.19 17.63 -1.71
N LEU A 148 -5.81 16.62 -1.14
CA LEU A 148 -6.90 15.87 -1.73
C LEU A 148 -8.23 16.38 -1.18
N ASP A 149 -9.16 16.70 -2.04
CA ASP A 149 -10.56 16.92 -1.70
C ASP A 149 -11.43 15.84 -2.34
N THR A 150 -11.89 14.89 -1.52
CA THR A 150 -12.71 13.76 -1.99
C THR A 150 -14.12 14.19 -2.44
N LYS A 151 -14.64 15.31 -1.94
CA LYS A 151 -15.94 15.83 -2.34
C LYS A 151 -15.92 16.40 -3.76
N SER A 152 -14.87 17.15 -4.09
CA SER A 152 -14.70 17.71 -5.45
C SER A 152 -13.90 16.77 -6.37
N GLN A 153 -13.43 15.64 -5.88
CA GLN A 153 -12.56 14.68 -6.57
C GLN A 153 -11.35 15.38 -7.21
N SER A 154 -10.72 16.27 -6.45
CA SER A 154 -9.56 17.04 -6.91
C SER A 154 -8.33 16.80 -6.05
N VAL A 155 -7.17 16.82 -6.69
CA VAL A 155 -5.87 16.80 -6.01
C VAL A 155 -5.06 18.02 -6.44
N GLN A 156 -4.55 18.77 -5.45
CA GLN A 156 -3.61 19.85 -5.66
C GLN A 156 -2.22 19.36 -5.27
N ILE A 157 -1.23 19.60 -6.12
CA ILE A 157 0.15 19.18 -5.90
C ILE A 157 1.04 20.42 -5.92
N LYS A 158 1.79 20.61 -4.83
CA LYS A 158 2.80 21.67 -4.74
C LYS A 158 4.17 21.07 -4.45
N SER A 159 5.12 21.34 -5.35
CA SER A 159 6.46 20.77 -5.28
C SER A 159 7.45 21.74 -4.66
N PHE A 160 8.38 21.22 -3.87
CA PHE A 160 9.44 21.96 -3.18
C PHE A 160 10.81 21.34 -3.48
N GLY A 161 11.81 22.19 -3.64
CA GLY A 161 13.19 21.73 -3.76
C GLY A 161 13.75 21.23 -2.41
N ILE A 162 14.89 20.52 -2.46
CA ILE A 162 15.51 19.86 -1.31
C ILE A 162 15.79 20.81 -0.12
N ARG A 163 16.11 22.08 -0.38
CA ARG A 163 16.40 23.08 0.67
C ARG A 163 15.15 23.70 1.27
N ARG A 164 13.95 23.39 0.76
CA ARG A 164 12.68 24.00 1.16
C ARG A 164 11.85 23.10 2.04
N ILE A 165 12.44 22.09 2.70
CA ILE A 165 11.72 21.15 3.56
C ILE A 165 10.97 21.87 4.71
N ASN A 166 11.57 22.88 5.34
CA ASN A 166 10.94 23.63 6.42
C ASN A 166 9.68 24.38 5.94
N GLU A 167 9.74 24.96 4.73
CA GLU A 167 8.58 25.62 4.10
C GLU A 167 7.48 24.60 3.77
N ALA A 168 7.85 23.45 3.18
CA ALA A 168 6.94 22.37 2.89
C ALA A 168 6.24 21.86 4.16
N THR A 169 6.99 21.70 5.25
CA THR A 169 6.44 21.26 6.55
C THR A 169 5.51 22.32 7.15
N THR A 170 5.86 23.60 7.08
CA THR A 170 5.01 24.68 7.59
C THR A 170 3.67 24.71 6.84
N GLU A 171 3.72 24.65 5.52
CA GLU A 171 2.51 24.67 4.69
C GLU A 171 1.67 23.39 4.89
N TYR A 172 2.31 22.24 5.05
CA TYR A 172 1.64 21.00 5.43
C TYR A 172 0.82 21.18 6.72
N LEU A 173 1.43 21.71 7.78
CA LEU A 173 0.74 21.93 9.06
C LEU A 173 -0.43 22.93 8.95
N GLU A 174 -0.32 23.94 8.09
CA GLU A 174 -1.41 24.88 7.83
C GLU A 174 -2.62 24.20 7.15
N TRP A 175 -2.33 23.38 6.13
CA TRP A 175 -3.36 22.61 5.45
C TRP A 175 -3.98 21.54 6.33
N GLU A 176 -3.19 20.91 7.17
CA GLU A 176 -3.64 19.92 8.11
C GLU A 176 -4.67 20.48 9.09
N LYS A 177 -4.41 21.67 9.67
CA LYS A 177 -5.40 22.38 10.52
C LYS A 177 -6.72 22.68 9.79
N LYS A 178 -6.68 22.84 8.46
CA LYS A 178 -7.89 23.01 7.65
C LYS A 178 -8.60 21.65 7.46
N ALA A 179 -7.83 20.60 7.23
CA ALA A 179 -8.34 19.25 7.04
C ALA A 179 -9.01 18.69 8.32
N GLU A 180 -8.52 19.02 9.51
CA GLU A 180 -9.16 18.65 10.79
C GLU A 180 -10.63 19.12 10.89
N LYS A 181 -10.99 20.17 10.17
CA LYS A 181 -12.34 20.74 10.15
C LYS A 181 -13.16 20.31 8.93
N ASN A 182 -12.58 19.53 8.04
CA ASN A 182 -13.20 19.11 6.78
C ASN A 182 -12.91 17.64 6.50
N GLN A 183 -13.87 16.78 6.80
CA GLN A 183 -13.75 15.32 6.62
C GLN A 183 -13.46 14.88 5.18
N TYR A 184 -13.72 15.73 4.19
CA TYR A 184 -13.47 15.45 2.78
C TYR A 184 -12.06 15.85 2.34
N MET A 185 -11.30 16.52 3.20
CA MET A 185 -9.96 17.00 2.87
C MET A 185 -8.90 16.10 3.52
N GLN A 186 -7.90 15.76 2.72
CA GLN A 186 -6.71 15.05 3.19
C GLN A 186 -5.45 15.72 2.71
N VAL A 187 -4.42 15.71 3.54
CA VAL A 187 -3.16 16.37 3.27
C VAL A 187 -2.02 15.38 3.50
N VAL A 188 -1.11 15.30 2.54
CA VAL A 188 0.06 14.42 2.63
C VAL A 188 1.28 15.19 2.16
N LEU A 189 2.39 15.04 2.89
CA LEU A 189 3.70 15.51 2.46
C LEU A 189 4.57 14.30 2.13
N VAL A 190 5.00 14.15 0.89
CA VAL A 190 5.75 13.00 0.39
C VAL A 190 7.07 13.42 -0.24
N SER A 191 8.11 12.59 -0.12
CA SER A 191 9.38 12.80 -0.83
C SER A 191 9.38 12.11 -2.19
N THR A 192 10.10 12.70 -3.16
CA THR A 192 10.32 12.06 -4.47
C THR A 192 11.02 10.72 -4.35
N GLU A 193 11.93 10.56 -3.38
CA GLU A 193 12.63 9.31 -3.13
C GLU A 193 11.65 8.19 -2.80
N ASN A 194 10.68 8.43 -1.91
CA ASN A 194 9.70 7.43 -1.52
C ASN A 194 8.77 7.03 -2.68
N VAL A 195 8.33 8.00 -3.49
CA VAL A 195 7.55 7.74 -4.70
C VAL A 195 8.35 6.92 -5.72
N SER A 196 9.63 7.24 -5.89
CA SER A 196 10.52 6.50 -6.78
C SER A 196 10.77 5.08 -6.31
N ASN A 197 10.94 4.89 -5.00
CA ASN A 197 11.09 3.56 -4.38
C ASN A 197 9.83 2.71 -4.57
N LEU A 198 8.65 3.28 -4.36
CA LEU A 198 7.38 2.61 -4.63
C LEU A 198 7.29 2.17 -6.10
N LYS A 199 7.59 3.06 -7.03
CA LYS A 199 7.54 2.77 -8.47
C LYS A 199 8.55 1.72 -8.90
N THR A 200 9.73 1.69 -8.27
CA THR A 200 10.77 0.69 -8.54
C THR A 200 10.40 -0.68 -7.99
N ALA A 201 9.84 -0.73 -6.78
CA ALA A 201 9.40 -1.97 -6.14
C ALA A 201 8.15 -2.57 -6.82
N TYR A 202 7.28 -1.71 -7.35
CA TYR A 202 6.00 -2.09 -7.97
C TYR A 202 5.86 -1.43 -9.36
N PRO A 203 6.56 -1.94 -10.39
CA PRO A 203 6.52 -1.36 -11.74
C PRO A 203 5.11 -1.32 -12.36
N SER A 204 4.26 -2.29 -11.99
CA SER A 204 2.87 -2.40 -12.44
C SER A 204 1.88 -1.65 -11.53
N TYR A 205 2.38 -0.84 -10.60
CA TYR A 205 1.63 -0.14 -9.57
C TYR A 205 0.27 0.43 -10.04
N PHE A 206 0.23 1.06 -11.21
CA PHE A 206 -1.02 1.63 -11.73
C PHE A 206 -2.09 0.58 -12.04
N LEU A 207 -1.69 -0.52 -12.68
CA LEU A 207 -2.59 -1.61 -13.04
C LEU A 207 -3.06 -2.36 -11.79
N ASP A 208 -2.17 -2.53 -10.84
CA ASP A 208 -2.44 -3.27 -9.60
C ASP A 208 -3.37 -2.47 -8.68
N ALA A 209 -3.21 -1.13 -8.59
CA ALA A 209 -4.13 -0.26 -7.85
C ALA A 209 -5.51 -0.21 -8.50
N GLU A 210 -5.61 -0.18 -9.84
CA GLU A 210 -6.89 -0.29 -10.55
C GLU A 210 -7.54 -1.67 -10.33
N GLU A 211 -6.75 -2.73 -10.35
CA GLU A 211 -7.25 -4.09 -10.07
C GLU A 211 -7.82 -4.17 -8.65
N PHE A 212 -7.11 -3.62 -7.66
CA PHE A 212 -7.60 -3.57 -6.28
C PHE A 212 -8.94 -2.83 -6.18
N VAL A 213 -9.02 -1.60 -6.74
CA VAL A 213 -10.25 -0.79 -6.75
C VAL A 213 -11.41 -1.50 -7.46
N ARG A 214 -11.13 -2.30 -8.48
CA ARG A 214 -12.16 -3.06 -9.19
C ARG A 214 -12.69 -4.24 -8.39
N ILE A 215 -11.89 -4.80 -7.50
CA ILE A 215 -12.27 -6.00 -6.71
C ILE A 215 -13.05 -5.60 -5.45
N ILE A 216 -12.68 -4.49 -4.79
CA ILE A 216 -13.39 -4.00 -3.60
C ILE A 216 -14.71 -3.33 -3.97
#